data_f2552a097b8ce15f00a2c33e708730fc
#
_entry.id   f2552a097b8ce15f00a2c33e708730fc
#
_cell.length_a   1.000
_cell.length_b   1.000
_cell.length_c   1.000
_cell.angle_alpha   90.00
_cell.angle_beta   90.00
_cell.angle_gamma   90.00
#
_symmetry.space_group_name_H-M   'P 1'
#
loop_
_entity.id
_entity.type
_entity.pdbx_description
1 polymer ?
#
loop_
_entity_poly.entity_id
_entity_poly.type
_entity_poly.pdbx_seq_one_letter_code
_entity_poly.pdbx_strand_id
1 'polypeptide(L)'
;MKETKDAREELLRQLAAYEPYNEQEAADRALILECLTTSEDVFSRENRLAHMTASAWVVNRARSKVLMAYHNIYDSWSWLGGHADGEADLLAVALREVSEESGLAAQHVRPAEPAGEIFSLEVLTVDGHEKRGVYVPSHLHLNVTYLVEADEEERLRVKEDENSGVAWFTPEAALAASTEPWFVERIYRKLNEKVQKLLG
;
A
#
# COMPACT_ATOMS: atom_id res chain seq x y z
N MET A 1 20.53 11.16 -5.37
CA MET A 1 21.52 10.30 -4.65
C MET A 1 21.59 10.56 -3.15
N LYS A 2 21.80 11.80 -2.64
CA LYS A 2 21.85 12.07 -1.20
C LYS A 2 20.47 11.94 -0.56
N GLU A 3 19.44 12.54 -1.15
CA GLU A 3 18.05 12.47 -0.68
C GLU A 3 17.53 11.03 -0.61
N THR A 4 17.79 10.21 -1.63
CA THR A 4 17.41 8.78 -1.64
C THR A 4 18.11 7.99 -0.53
N LYS A 5 19.37 8.31 -0.24
CA LYS A 5 20.11 7.66 0.85
C LYS A 5 19.54 8.05 2.22
N ASP A 6 19.28 9.33 2.43
CA ASP A 6 18.71 9.84 3.67
C ASP A 6 17.30 9.25 3.92
N ALA A 7 16.46 9.13 2.87
CA ALA A 7 15.13 8.50 2.94
C ALA A 7 15.20 6.98 3.23
N ARG A 8 16.17 6.27 2.64
CA ARG A 8 16.39 4.84 2.94
C ARG A 8 16.83 4.64 4.40
N GLU A 9 17.72 5.47 4.92
CA GLU A 9 18.14 5.41 6.32
C GLU A 9 16.98 5.70 7.28
N GLU A 10 16.10 6.64 6.89
CA GLU A 10 14.87 6.93 7.61
C GLU A 10 13.93 5.72 7.64
N LEU A 11 13.67 5.10 6.48
CA LEU A 11 12.83 3.91 6.39
C LEU A 11 13.37 2.76 7.24
N LEU A 12 14.70 2.54 7.21
CA LEU A 12 15.34 1.53 8.05
C LEU A 12 15.12 1.80 9.55
N ARG A 13 15.17 3.07 9.99
CA ARG A 13 14.88 3.44 11.39
C ARG A 13 13.42 3.20 11.74
N GLN A 14 12.50 3.57 10.87
CA GLN A 14 11.06 3.35 11.07
C GLN A 14 10.75 1.86 11.16
N LEU A 15 11.28 1.04 10.24
CA LEU A 15 11.12 -0.41 10.27
C LEU A 15 11.74 -1.04 11.52
N ALA A 16 12.89 -0.56 11.97
CA ALA A 16 13.53 -1.07 13.19
C ALA A 16 12.69 -0.75 14.45
N ALA A 17 12.03 0.40 14.48
CA ALA A 17 11.18 0.83 15.59
C ALA A 17 9.74 0.28 15.49
N TYR A 18 9.32 -0.24 14.33
CA TYR A 18 7.97 -0.73 14.10
C TYR A 18 7.66 -1.95 14.98
N GLU A 19 6.55 -1.90 15.72
CA GLU A 19 6.05 -3.01 16.52
C GLU A 19 5.04 -3.84 15.68
N PRO A 20 5.43 -5.06 15.26
CA PRO A 20 4.56 -5.91 14.45
C PRO A 20 3.25 -6.24 15.16
N TYR A 21 2.14 -6.15 14.45
CA TYR A 21 0.80 -6.44 14.96
C TYR A 21 0.58 -7.93 15.24
N ASN A 22 1.20 -8.79 14.42
CA ASN A 22 1.05 -10.24 14.49
C ASN A 22 2.31 -10.95 13.93
N GLU A 23 2.27 -12.29 13.89
CA GLU A 23 3.36 -13.12 13.39
C GLU A 23 3.67 -12.89 11.90
N GLN A 24 2.68 -12.54 11.07
CA GLN A 24 2.88 -12.23 9.66
C GLN A 24 3.71 -10.96 9.51
N GLU A 25 3.33 -9.86 10.17
CA GLU A 25 4.10 -8.62 10.11
C GLU A 25 5.52 -8.78 10.69
N ALA A 26 5.68 -9.61 11.71
CA ALA A 26 7.02 -9.89 12.28
C ALA A 26 7.94 -10.58 11.26
N ALA A 27 7.41 -11.58 10.54
CA ALA A 27 8.16 -12.30 9.51
C ALA A 27 8.43 -11.38 8.29
N ASP A 28 7.43 -10.65 7.83
CA ASP A 28 7.53 -9.76 6.68
C ASP A 28 8.49 -8.59 6.96
N ARG A 29 8.44 -8.01 8.16
CA ARG A 29 9.41 -7.00 8.60
C ARG A 29 10.85 -7.49 8.52
N ALA A 30 11.10 -8.71 8.98
CA ALA A 30 12.45 -9.28 8.95
C ALA A 30 12.96 -9.43 7.52
N LEU A 31 12.12 -9.90 6.60
CA LEU A 31 12.47 -10.04 5.19
C LEU A 31 12.65 -8.68 4.50
N ILE A 32 11.78 -7.71 4.77
CA ILE A 32 11.91 -6.34 4.23
C ILE A 32 13.24 -5.71 4.69
N LEU A 33 13.59 -5.83 5.96
CA LEU A 33 14.87 -5.33 6.50
C LEU A 33 16.06 -6.01 5.85
N GLU A 34 16.02 -7.33 5.65
CA GLU A 34 17.07 -8.08 4.94
C GLU A 34 17.25 -7.56 3.51
N CYS A 35 16.17 -7.46 2.73
CA CYS A 35 16.21 -6.95 1.37
C CYS A 35 16.73 -5.51 1.30
N LEU A 36 16.27 -4.63 2.20
CA LEU A 36 16.73 -3.24 2.28
C LEU A 36 18.21 -3.14 2.62
N THR A 37 18.79 -4.06 3.38
CA THR A 37 20.20 -4.03 3.76
C THR A 37 21.13 -4.69 2.76
N THR A 38 20.63 -5.63 1.94
CA THR A 38 21.44 -6.45 1.04
C THR A 38 21.31 -6.06 -0.44
N SER A 39 20.26 -5.32 -0.83
CA SER A 39 19.97 -4.97 -2.22
C SER A 39 20.00 -3.46 -2.43
N GLU A 40 20.85 -2.97 -3.34
CA GLU A 40 20.95 -1.53 -3.63
C GLU A 40 19.76 -1.03 -4.48
N ASP A 41 19.23 -1.87 -5.36
CA ASP A 41 18.18 -1.57 -6.34
C ASP A 41 16.77 -1.92 -5.86
N VAL A 42 16.59 -2.17 -4.55
CA VAL A 42 15.30 -2.62 -3.98
C VAL A 42 14.13 -1.66 -4.22
N PHE A 43 14.38 -0.37 -4.47
CA PHE A 43 13.33 0.60 -4.82
C PHE A 43 12.97 0.60 -6.31
N SER A 44 13.67 -0.18 -7.14
CA SER A 44 13.44 -0.24 -8.59
C SER A 44 12.78 -1.56 -8.99
N ARG A 45 11.82 -1.50 -9.93
CA ARG A 45 11.26 -2.70 -10.61
C ARG A 45 12.28 -3.45 -11.46
N GLU A 46 13.47 -2.90 -11.69
CA GLU A 46 14.57 -3.62 -12.33
C GLU A 46 15.10 -4.74 -11.43
N ASN A 47 14.93 -4.63 -10.11
CA ASN A 47 15.06 -5.77 -9.20
C ASN A 47 13.89 -6.73 -9.42
N ARG A 48 14.15 -7.76 -10.21
CA ARG A 48 13.16 -8.74 -10.66
C ARG A 48 12.83 -9.81 -9.61
N LEU A 49 13.50 -9.83 -8.47
CA LEU A 49 13.25 -10.77 -7.39
C LEU A 49 12.31 -10.17 -6.33
N ALA A 50 12.62 -8.96 -5.90
CA ALA A 50 11.84 -8.27 -4.88
C ALA A 50 12.08 -6.77 -4.96
N HIS A 51 11.02 -5.97 -4.89
CA HIS A 51 11.15 -4.51 -4.88
C HIS A 51 10.07 -3.86 -4.02
N MET A 52 10.38 -2.63 -3.57
CA MET A 52 9.51 -1.87 -2.68
C MET A 52 8.26 -1.37 -3.40
N THR A 53 7.15 -1.48 -2.69
CA THR A 53 5.86 -0.87 -3.02
C THR A 53 5.32 -0.13 -1.81
N ALA A 54 4.43 0.80 -2.03
CA ALA A 54 3.72 1.49 -0.98
C ALA A 54 2.22 1.47 -1.24
N SER A 55 1.45 1.19 -0.20
CA SER A 55 -0.01 1.19 -0.25
C SER A 55 -0.60 2.12 0.79
N ALA A 56 -1.82 2.53 0.56
CA ALA A 56 -2.61 3.32 1.47
C ALA A 56 -3.88 2.56 1.88
N TRP A 57 -4.11 2.44 3.18
CA TRP A 57 -5.44 2.17 3.70
C TRP A 57 -6.14 3.50 3.89
N VAL A 58 -6.97 3.88 2.91
CA VAL A 58 -7.58 5.20 2.86
C VAL A 58 -8.92 5.17 3.58
N VAL A 59 -9.05 5.98 4.62
CA VAL A 59 -10.29 6.10 5.41
C VAL A 59 -10.90 7.49 5.27
N ASN A 60 -12.21 7.61 5.45
CA ASN A 60 -12.83 8.91 5.62
C ASN A 60 -12.50 9.48 7.01
N ARG A 61 -12.77 10.76 7.22
CA ARG A 61 -12.49 11.47 8.49
C ARG A 61 -13.12 10.79 9.71
N ALA A 62 -14.31 10.20 9.55
CA ALA A 62 -14.99 9.47 10.62
C ALA A 62 -14.44 8.06 10.84
N ARG A 63 -13.51 7.60 10.00
CA ARG A 63 -12.95 6.23 9.98
C ARG A 63 -14.02 5.14 9.90
N SER A 64 -15.16 5.47 9.30
CA SER A 64 -16.30 4.57 9.10
C SER A 64 -16.39 4.00 7.69
N LYS A 65 -15.58 4.50 6.77
CA LYS A 65 -15.50 4.02 5.38
C LYS A 65 -14.05 3.87 4.94
N VAL A 66 -13.85 2.98 3.98
CA VAL A 66 -12.58 2.69 3.31
C VAL A 66 -12.74 2.94 1.83
N LEU A 67 -11.77 3.62 1.20
CA LEU A 67 -11.71 3.81 -0.24
C LEU A 67 -11.01 2.62 -0.88
N MET A 68 -11.61 2.05 -1.92
CA MET A 68 -11.02 0.97 -2.70
C MET A 68 -11.13 1.27 -4.20
N ALA A 69 -10.21 0.70 -4.98
CA ALA A 69 -10.22 0.71 -6.44
C ALA A 69 -10.48 -0.70 -6.98
N TYR A 70 -11.25 -0.81 -8.06
CA TYR A 70 -11.45 -2.07 -8.77
C TYR A 70 -10.33 -2.28 -9.78
N HIS A 71 -9.39 -3.12 -9.44
CA HIS A 71 -8.16 -3.33 -10.19
C HIS A 71 -8.39 -4.29 -11.37
N ASN A 72 -8.17 -3.83 -12.61
CA ASN A 72 -8.48 -4.57 -13.83
C ASN A 72 -7.68 -5.89 -13.98
N ILE A 73 -6.43 -5.94 -13.49
CA ILE A 73 -5.59 -7.14 -13.61
C ILE A 73 -6.02 -8.23 -12.63
N TYR A 74 -6.37 -7.84 -11.39
CA TYR A 74 -6.75 -8.81 -10.34
C TYR A 74 -8.24 -9.13 -10.33
N ASP A 75 -9.04 -8.39 -11.13
CA ASP A 75 -10.52 -8.51 -11.18
C ASP A 75 -11.13 -8.46 -9.77
N SER A 76 -10.67 -7.51 -8.97
CA SER A 76 -10.97 -7.40 -7.55
C SER A 76 -10.96 -5.96 -7.06
N TRP A 77 -11.76 -5.68 -6.03
CA TRP A 77 -11.62 -4.47 -5.24
C TRP A 77 -10.39 -4.59 -4.31
N SER A 78 -9.50 -3.62 -4.41
CA SER A 78 -8.24 -3.58 -3.68
C SER A 78 -8.01 -2.22 -3.05
N TRP A 79 -7.09 -2.17 -2.07
CA TRP A 79 -6.52 -0.92 -1.60
C TRP A 79 -5.80 -0.16 -2.71
N LEU A 80 -5.40 1.08 -2.44
CA LEU A 80 -4.67 1.90 -3.40
C LEU A 80 -3.17 1.84 -3.10
N GLY A 81 -2.35 1.82 -4.17
CA GLY A 81 -0.91 1.78 -4.00
C GLY A 81 -0.17 1.39 -5.27
N GLY A 82 1.15 1.55 -5.23
CA GLY A 82 1.99 1.29 -6.39
C GLY A 82 3.46 1.09 -6.06
N HIS A 83 4.25 1.06 -7.11
CA HIS A 83 5.68 0.81 -7.02
C HIS A 83 6.45 2.07 -6.58
N ALA A 84 7.54 1.83 -5.87
CA ALA A 84 8.47 2.90 -5.47
C ALA A 84 9.13 3.59 -6.68
N ASP A 85 9.50 2.82 -7.72
CA ASP A 85 10.08 3.31 -8.98
C ASP A 85 11.28 4.25 -8.79
N GLY A 86 12.12 3.94 -7.82
CA GLY A 86 13.31 4.70 -7.46
C GLY A 86 13.09 5.74 -6.35
N GLU A 87 11.85 5.99 -5.95
CA GLU A 87 11.52 6.87 -4.80
C GLU A 87 11.65 6.09 -3.49
N ALA A 88 12.40 6.64 -2.55
CA ALA A 88 12.60 6.00 -1.25
C ALA A 88 11.67 6.56 -0.15
N ASP A 89 11.03 7.70 -0.41
CA ASP A 89 9.94 8.21 0.44
C ASP A 89 8.64 7.48 0.09
N LEU A 90 8.43 6.35 0.76
CA LEU A 90 7.27 5.49 0.49
C LEU A 90 5.94 6.12 0.92
N LEU A 91 5.94 7.07 1.87
CA LEU A 91 4.74 7.83 2.19
C LEU A 91 4.35 8.74 1.02
N ALA A 92 5.32 9.42 0.42
CA ALA A 92 5.07 10.23 -0.77
C ALA A 92 4.56 9.38 -1.93
N VAL A 93 5.10 8.15 -2.11
CA VAL A 93 4.58 7.17 -3.09
C VAL A 93 3.12 6.84 -2.81
N ALA A 94 2.77 6.44 -1.58
CA ALA A 94 1.40 6.07 -1.22
C ALA A 94 0.40 7.22 -1.47
N LEU A 95 0.75 8.45 -1.07
CA LEU A 95 -0.11 9.62 -1.28
C LEU A 95 -0.29 9.97 -2.75
N ARG A 96 0.75 9.83 -3.57
CA ARG A 96 0.70 10.02 -5.02
C ARG A 96 -0.24 8.99 -5.66
N GLU A 97 -0.07 7.71 -5.34
CA GLU A 97 -0.90 6.62 -5.88
C GLU A 97 -2.39 6.81 -5.51
N VAL A 98 -2.68 7.22 -4.27
CA VAL A 98 -4.06 7.55 -3.89
C VAL A 98 -4.64 8.62 -4.81
N SER A 99 -3.90 9.70 -5.07
CA SER A 99 -4.37 10.78 -5.94
C SER A 99 -4.52 10.33 -7.40
N GLU A 100 -3.60 9.52 -7.91
CA GLU A 100 -3.62 9.03 -9.29
C GLU A 100 -4.76 8.04 -9.53
N GLU A 101 -4.93 7.05 -8.65
CA GLU A 101 -5.92 5.99 -8.81
C GLU A 101 -7.36 6.41 -8.47
N SER A 102 -7.53 7.38 -7.56
CA SER A 102 -8.86 7.85 -7.13
C SER A 102 -9.29 9.17 -7.78
N GLY A 103 -8.35 9.90 -8.37
CA GLY A 103 -8.59 11.25 -8.88
C GLY A 103 -8.78 12.32 -7.82
N LEU A 104 -8.57 12.00 -6.54
CA LEU A 104 -8.59 12.98 -5.46
C LEU A 104 -7.42 13.95 -5.61
N ALA A 105 -7.66 15.24 -5.40
CA ALA A 105 -6.58 16.21 -5.42
C ALA A 105 -5.65 16.01 -4.21
N ALA A 106 -4.34 16.16 -4.39
CA ALA A 106 -3.34 15.91 -3.34
C ALA A 106 -3.60 16.65 -2.03
N GLN A 107 -4.19 17.86 -2.09
CA GLN A 107 -4.56 18.63 -0.90
C GLN A 107 -5.70 18.03 -0.07
N HIS A 108 -6.44 17.07 -0.63
CA HIS A 108 -7.57 16.37 0.02
C HIS A 108 -7.18 14.98 0.51
N VAL A 109 -5.90 14.63 0.37
CA VAL A 109 -5.31 13.36 0.79
C VAL A 109 -4.19 13.64 1.76
N ARG A 110 -4.25 13.08 2.96
CA ARG A 110 -3.24 13.33 3.99
C ARG A 110 -2.97 12.09 4.82
N PRO A 111 -1.76 11.94 5.39
CA PRO A 111 -1.54 10.92 6.39
C PRO A 111 -2.53 11.08 7.55
N ALA A 112 -3.12 9.99 8.01
CA ALA A 112 -3.93 10.00 9.22
C ALA A 112 -3.01 9.96 10.46
N GLU A 113 -3.54 10.41 11.60
CA GLU A 113 -2.79 10.33 12.85
C GLU A 113 -2.68 8.86 13.34
N PRO A 114 -1.50 8.45 13.80
CA PRO A 114 -0.22 9.18 13.85
C PRO A 114 0.40 9.38 12.46
N ALA A 115 0.67 10.65 12.13
CA ALA A 115 1.02 11.04 10.77
C ALA A 115 2.41 10.54 10.35
N GLY A 116 2.47 9.89 9.18
CA GLY A 116 3.71 9.42 8.55
C GLY A 116 4.31 8.16 9.15
N GLU A 117 3.67 7.55 10.15
CA GLU A 117 4.09 6.26 10.69
C GLU A 117 3.68 5.10 9.79
N ILE A 118 4.50 4.06 9.75
CA ILE A 118 4.15 2.80 9.08
C ILE A 118 2.93 2.21 9.78
N PHE A 119 1.86 2.01 9.01
CA PHE A 119 0.63 1.44 9.53
C PHE A 119 0.62 -0.08 9.49
N SER A 120 1.17 -0.67 8.42
CA SER A 120 1.23 -2.13 8.26
C SER A 120 2.37 -2.54 7.32
N LEU A 121 2.79 -3.81 7.40
CA LEU A 121 3.83 -4.40 6.58
C LEU A 121 3.35 -5.70 5.96
N GLU A 122 3.65 -5.89 4.68
CA GLU A 122 3.29 -7.08 3.91
C GLU A 122 4.39 -7.45 2.91
N VAL A 123 4.70 -8.72 2.81
CA VAL A 123 5.42 -9.27 1.66
C VAL A 123 4.41 -10.01 0.79
N LEU A 124 4.18 -9.46 -0.40
CA LEU A 124 3.15 -9.93 -1.33
C LEU A 124 3.79 -10.70 -2.48
N THR A 125 3.21 -11.84 -2.82
CA THR A 125 3.61 -12.58 -4.02
C THR A 125 2.90 -12.03 -5.24
N VAL A 126 3.66 -11.81 -6.32
CA VAL A 126 3.11 -11.46 -7.62
C VAL A 126 3.36 -12.63 -8.57
N ASP A 127 2.28 -13.20 -9.09
CA ASP A 127 2.38 -14.26 -10.08
C ASP A 127 2.93 -13.76 -11.40
N GLY A 128 3.59 -14.66 -12.15
CA GLY A 128 4.06 -14.36 -13.49
C GLY A 128 2.90 -13.98 -14.40
N HIS A 129 3.03 -12.86 -15.11
CA HIS A 129 1.97 -12.30 -15.95
C HIS A 129 2.52 -11.63 -17.19
N GLU A 130 1.66 -11.36 -18.16
CA GLU A 130 2.01 -10.54 -19.32
C GLU A 130 1.61 -9.08 -19.10
N LYS A 131 2.56 -8.17 -19.32
CA LYS A 131 2.33 -6.73 -19.30
C LYS A 131 2.80 -6.10 -20.61
N ARG A 132 1.89 -5.52 -21.39
CA ARG A 132 2.18 -4.89 -22.69
C ARG A 132 2.94 -5.81 -23.63
N GLY A 133 2.58 -7.11 -23.66
CA GLY A 133 3.19 -8.13 -24.53
C GLY A 133 4.58 -8.63 -24.09
N VAL A 134 5.01 -8.29 -22.87
CA VAL A 134 6.25 -8.80 -22.27
C VAL A 134 5.92 -9.62 -21.04
N TYR A 135 6.50 -10.82 -20.93
CA TYR A 135 6.35 -11.67 -19.76
C TYR A 135 7.15 -11.11 -18.57
N VAL A 136 6.46 -10.90 -17.46
CA VAL A 136 7.03 -10.53 -16.16
C VAL A 136 7.06 -11.77 -15.29
N PRO A 137 8.23 -12.22 -14.78
CA PRO A 137 8.31 -13.39 -13.91
C PRO A 137 7.69 -13.11 -12.54
N SER A 138 7.35 -14.17 -11.82
CA SER A 138 6.91 -14.06 -10.43
C SER A 138 7.98 -13.41 -9.56
N HIS A 139 7.57 -12.54 -8.67
CA HIS A 139 8.45 -11.76 -7.80
C HIS A 139 7.73 -11.36 -6.51
N LEU A 140 8.43 -10.69 -5.61
CA LEU A 140 7.88 -10.18 -4.35
C LEU A 140 7.72 -8.66 -4.39
N HIS A 141 6.59 -8.19 -3.89
CA HIS A 141 6.41 -6.81 -3.47
C HIS A 141 6.69 -6.71 -1.97
N LEU A 142 7.66 -5.88 -1.62
CA LEU A 142 7.98 -5.52 -0.23
C LEU A 142 7.16 -4.28 0.10
N ASN A 143 5.98 -4.48 0.65
CA ASN A 143 4.97 -3.44 0.79
C ASN A 143 4.99 -2.77 2.16
N VAL A 144 4.93 -1.44 2.15
CA VAL A 144 4.70 -0.62 3.33
C VAL A 144 3.35 0.07 3.18
N THR A 145 2.47 -0.15 4.14
CA THR A 145 1.13 0.45 4.15
C THR A 145 1.08 1.63 5.10
N TYR A 146 0.49 2.72 4.63
CA TYR A 146 0.20 3.91 5.43
C TYR A 146 -1.29 4.07 5.65
N LEU A 147 -1.68 4.60 6.82
CA LEU A 147 -3.05 5.04 7.05
C LEU A 147 -3.21 6.45 6.49
N VAL A 148 -4.17 6.60 5.60
CA VAL A 148 -4.41 7.85 4.88
C VAL A 148 -5.86 8.28 5.10
N GLU A 149 -6.07 9.58 5.31
CA GLU A 149 -7.40 10.17 5.43
C GLU A 149 -7.72 10.98 4.18
N ALA A 150 -8.92 10.80 3.64
CA ALA A 150 -9.42 11.57 2.52
C ALA A 150 -10.87 12.02 2.75
N ASP A 151 -11.29 13.07 2.02
CA ASP A 151 -12.65 13.58 2.09
C ASP A 151 -13.58 12.74 1.21
N GLU A 152 -14.57 12.11 1.83
CA GLU A 152 -15.53 11.25 1.12
C GLU A 152 -16.54 12.01 0.23
N GLU A 153 -16.67 13.32 0.41
CA GLU A 153 -17.55 14.15 -0.42
C GLU A 153 -16.89 14.60 -1.72
N GLU A 154 -15.57 14.41 -1.85
CA GLU A 154 -14.84 14.76 -3.07
C GLU A 154 -15.16 13.80 -4.21
N ARG A 155 -15.12 14.35 -5.43
CA ARG A 155 -15.45 13.59 -6.63
C ARG A 155 -14.34 12.60 -6.97
N LEU A 156 -14.66 11.31 -6.95
CA LEU A 156 -13.80 10.23 -7.41
C LEU A 156 -13.73 10.13 -8.95
N ARG A 157 -12.59 9.70 -9.47
CA ARG A 157 -12.37 9.39 -10.89
C ARG A 157 -11.49 8.16 -11.01
N VAL A 158 -11.82 7.27 -11.94
CA VAL A 158 -11.01 6.10 -12.27
C VAL A 158 -9.75 6.48 -13.06
N LYS A 159 -8.70 5.70 -12.90
CA LYS A 159 -7.51 5.69 -13.77
C LYS A 159 -7.70 4.54 -14.76
N GLU A 160 -8.27 4.83 -15.94
CA GLU A 160 -8.83 3.85 -16.87
C GLU A 160 -7.83 2.75 -17.32
N ASP A 161 -6.54 3.03 -17.30
CA ASP A 161 -5.48 2.07 -17.65
C ASP A 161 -5.12 1.11 -16.49
N GLU A 162 -5.60 1.34 -15.28
CA GLU A 162 -5.30 0.54 -14.09
C GLU A 162 -6.56 0.02 -13.38
N ASN A 163 -7.58 0.88 -13.23
CA ASN A 163 -8.80 0.52 -12.53
C ASN A 163 -10.06 0.92 -13.32
N SER A 164 -11.17 0.23 -13.06
CA SER A 164 -12.48 0.50 -13.67
C SER A 164 -13.55 0.93 -12.65
N GLY A 165 -13.20 1.04 -11.38
CA GLY A 165 -14.07 1.52 -10.32
C GLY A 165 -13.27 2.09 -9.15
N VAL A 166 -13.80 3.13 -8.52
CA VAL A 166 -13.30 3.66 -7.25
C VAL A 166 -14.51 4.01 -6.39
N ALA A 167 -14.56 3.50 -5.17
CA ALA A 167 -15.73 3.69 -4.31
C ALA A 167 -15.39 3.60 -2.82
N TRP A 168 -16.21 4.24 -2.01
CA TRP A 168 -16.20 4.12 -0.56
C TRP A 168 -17.06 2.94 -0.09
N PHE A 169 -16.52 2.14 0.80
CA PHE A 169 -17.18 0.98 1.42
C PHE A 169 -17.19 1.12 2.93
N THR A 170 -18.19 0.52 3.60
CA THR A 170 -17.98 0.22 5.04
C THR A 170 -16.86 -0.81 5.19
N PRO A 171 -16.20 -0.90 6.36
CA PRO A 171 -15.15 -1.91 6.59
C PRO A 171 -15.58 -3.34 6.23
N GLU A 172 -16.80 -3.73 6.57
CA GLU A 172 -17.36 -5.05 6.27
C GLU A 172 -17.64 -5.22 4.78
N ALA A 173 -18.19 -4.18 4.13
CA ALA A 173 -18.46 -4.21 2.69
C ALA A 173 -17.16 -4.27 1.88
N ALA A 174 -16.08 -3.61 2.33
CA ALA A 174 -14.75 -3.70 1.71
C ALA A 174 -14.22 -5.13 1.70
N LEU A 175 -14.35 -5.86 2.83
CA LEU A 175 -13.96 -7.27 2.90
C LEU A 175 -14.79 -8.16 1.97
N ALA A 176 -16.09 -7.88 1.84
CA ALA A 176 -17.00 -8.65 0.99
C ALA A 176 -16.84 -8.35 -0.50
N ALA A 177 -16.35 -7.17 -0.86
CA ALA A 177 -16.15 -6.73 -2.25
C ALA A 177 -14.90 -7.33 -2.88
N SER A 178 -13.84 -7.60 -2.10
CA SER A 178 -12.61 -8.20 -2.60
C SER A 178 -12.80 -9.69 -2.90
N THR A 179 -12.31 -10.13 -4.05
CA THR A 179 -12.31 -11.53 -4.50
C THR A 179 -11.01 -12.28 -4.16
N GLU A 180 -10.11 -11.65 -3.40
CA GLU A 180 -8.80 -12.18 -3.03
C GLU A 180 -8.80 -12.70 -1.57
N PRO A 181 -9.10 -13.99 -1.31
CA PRO A 181 -9.33 -14.49 0.04
C PRO A 181 -8.15 -14.30 1.00
N TRP A 182 -6.93 -14.42 0.49
CA TRP A 182 -5.73 -14.24 1.31
C TRP A 182 -5.56 -12.78 1.74
N PHE A 183 -5.78 -11.81 0.82
CA PHE A 183 -5.76 -10.38 1.14
C PHE A 183 -6.84 -10.03 2.15
N VAL A 184 -8.05 -10.53 1.96
CA VAL A 184 -9.17 -10.30 2.89
C VAL A 184 -8.81 -10.79 4.29
N GLU A 185 -8.34 -12.05 4.40
CA GLU A 185 -8.12 -12.70 5.70
C GLU A 185 -6.87 -12.18 6.42
N ARG A 186 -5.77 -11.95 5.68
CA ARG A 186 -4.47 -11.63 6.27
C ARG A 186 -4.17 -10.14 6.31
N ILE A 187 -4.76 -9.35 5.40
CA ILE A 187 -4.43 -7.93 5.26
C ILE A 187 -5.62 -7.06 5.62
N TYR A 188 -6.71 -7.06 4.85
CA TYR A 188 -7.78 -6.07 5.02
C TYR A 188 -8.49 -6.18 6.37
N ARG A 189 -8.71 -7.41 6.86
CA ARG A 189 -9.26 -7.63 8.22
C ARG A 189 -8.35 -7.03 9.29
N LYS A 190 -7.05 -7.31 9.19
CA LYS A 190 -6.01 -6.74 10.07
C LYS A 190 -6.02 -5.20 10.04
N LEU A 191 -6.06 -4.59 8.84
CA LEU A 191 -6.08 -3.14 8.70
C LEU A 191 -7.32 -2.53 9.35
N ASN A 192 -8.50 -3.12 9.14
CA ASN A 192 -9.73 -2.70 9.80
C ASN A 192 -9.63 -2.79 11.33
N GLU A 193 -9.09 -3.89 11.87
CA GLU A 193 -8.89 -4.07 13.32
C GLU A 193 -7.93 -3.01 13.88
N LYS A 194 -6.85 -2.67 13.16
CA LYS A 194 -5.91 -1.62 13.55
C LYS A 194 -6.58 -0.24 13.57
N VAL A 195 -7.41 0.08 12.56
CA VAL A 195 -8.20 1.33 12.56
C VAL A 195 -9.14 1.38 13.76
N GLN A 196 -9.85 0.29 14.09
CA GLN A 196 -10.74 0.24 15.24
C GLN A 196 -10.01 0.48 16.57
N LYS A 197 -8.80 -0.04 16.75
CA LYS A 197 -7.97 0.21 17.93
C LYS A 197 -7.56 1.68 18.09
N LEU A 198 -7.48 2.44 17.01
CA LEU A 198 -7.19 3.87 17.06
C LEU A 198 -8.41 4.73 17.43
N LEU A 199 -9.61 4.15 17.38
CA LEU A 199 -10.87 4.82 17.75
C LEU A 199 -11.28 4.58 19.19
N GLY A 200 -10.78 3.54 19.83
CA GLY A 200 -11.18 3.10 21.18
C GLY A 200 -10.20 3.31 22.21
#